data_8be5254b21c7977dc1dca9fdce30a387
#
_entry.id   8be5254b21c7977dc1dca9fdce30a387
#
_cell.length_a   1.000
_cell.length_b   1.000
_cell.length_c   1.000
_cell.angle_alpha   90.00
_cell.angle_beta   90.00
_cell.angle_gamma   90.00
#
_symmetry.space_group_name_H-M   'P 1'
#
loop_
_entity.id
_entity.type
_entity.pdbx_description
1 polymer ?
#
loop_
_entity_poly.entity_id
_entity_poly.type
_entity_poly.pdbx_seq_one_letter_code
_entity_poly.pdbx_strand_id
1 'polypeptide(L)'
;MPATLTELTVYPLKSGGGTALSSAELLPTGLRFDREFMLVNPEGRFLSQRDHAAMARLRPAYDGTELTVRADGREPLVHKAVDEGPVRDVTVHRSDCQGVDQGDEAAAWFAGLLDTECRLVRFTGHRPTSRGGGEVAFADGYPLLVISAESLADLNGRLAEPLPMNRFRPSLVIDGLGAFGEDRARRMRIGAGPDAVEIELVKACARCVITTTDQDTGERGREPLRTLATYRTIDRGIRFGQNAVPRVQGTLRVGDPVEVLETA
;
A
#
# COMPACT_ATOMS: atom_id res chain seq x y z
N MET A 1 -19.37 -18.50 7.00
CA MET A 1 -19.72 -17.20 7.62
C MET A 1 -19.75 -16.19 6.47
N PRO A 2 -20.53 -15.12 6.58
CA PRO A 2 -20.47 -14.07 5.56
C PRO A 2 -19.05 -13.47 5.52
N ALA A 3 -18.61 -13.02 4.36
CA ALA A 3 -17.31 -12.38 4.23
C ALA A 3 -17.32 -11.03 4.95
N THR A 4 -16.19 -10.67 5.56
CA THR A 4 -16.07 -9.49 6.43
C THR A 4 -14.72 -8.80 6.21
N LEU A 5 -14.71 -7.47 6.23
CA LEU A 5 -13.49 -6.66 6.22
C LEU A 5 -12.83 -6.73 7.61
N THR A 6 -11.66 -7.36 7.71
CA THR A 6 -10.99 -7.60 9.00
C THR A 6 -9.83 -6.66 9.27
N GLU A 7 -9.18 -6.14 8.22
CA GLU A 7 -8.09 -5.17 8.38
C GLU A 7 -8.19 -4.06 7.34
N LEU A 8 -7.91 -2.84 7.80
CA LEU A 8 -7.70 -1.65 7.01
C LEU A 8 -6.30 -1.10 7.30
N THR A 9 -5.49 -0.91 6.27
CA THR A 9 -4.14 -0.35 6.44
C THR A 9 -3.87 0.73 5.41
N VAL A 10 -3.48 1.90 5.89
CA VAL A 10 -3.00 3.01 5.07
C VAL A 10 -1.48 3.09 5.14
N TYR A 11 -0.86 3.55 4.08
CA TYR A 11 0.60 3.72 3.95
C TYR A 11 0.92 5.16 3.54
N PRO A 12 0.91 6.13 4.45
CA PRO A 12 1.07 7.55 4.08
C PRO A 12 2.35 7.83 3.28
N LEU A 13 3.44 7.17 3.64
CA LEU A 13 4.73 7.26 2.94
C LEU A 13 4.96 6.04 2.05
N LYS A 14 5.20 6.27 0.76
CA LYS A 14 5.61 5.19 -0.17
C LYS A 14 6.83 4.45 0.37
N SER A 15 6.76 3.11 0.40
CA SER A 15 7.79 2.22 0.97
C SER A 15 7.98 2.33 2.49
N GLY A 16 7.28 3.18 3.20
CA GLY A 16 7.22 3.18 4.67
C GLY A 16 6.32 2.06 5.22
N GLY A 17 6.32 1.82 6.51
CA GLY A 17 5.40 0.92 7.20
C GLY A 17 3.94 1.35 7.05
N GLY A 18 3.02 0.45 7.33
CA GLY A 18 1.58 0.72 7.32
C GLY A 18 1.07 1.17 8.69
N THR A 19 -0.02 1.91 8.67
CA THR A 19 -0.81 2.29 9.85
C THR A 19 -2.16 1.61 9.79
N ALA A 20 -2.44 0.75 10.76
CA ALA A 20 -3.74 0.09 10.89
C ALA A 20 -4.82 1.09 11.30
N LEU A 21 -5.99 0.98 10.71
CA LEU A 21 -7.14 1.84 10.97
C LEU A 21 -8.37 1.01 11.34
N SER A 22 -9.24 1.55 12.20
CA SER A 22 -10.57 0.99 12.45
C SER A 22 -11.59 1.45 11.40
N SER A 23 -11.35 2.60 10.78
CA SER A 23 -12.16 3.12 9.67
C SER A 23 -11.32 4.01 8.76
N ALA A 24 -11.72 4.09 7.48
CA ALA A 24 -11.08 4.93 6.50
C ALA A 24 -12.08 5.43 5.45
N GLU A 25 -11.90 6.64 4.97
CA GLU A 25 -12.64 7.15 3.81
C GLU A 25 -12.01 6.59 2.53
N LEU A 26 -12.86 6.07 1.65
CA LEU A 26 -12.49 5.59 0.32
C LEU A 26 -12.71 6.70 -0.71
N LEU A 27 -11.64 7.16 -1.30
CA LEU A 27 -11.57 8.20 -2.34
C LEU A 27 -11.27 7.55 -3.72
N PRO A 28 -11.36 8.30 -4.83
CA PRO A 28 -10.96 7.79 -6.14
C PRO A 28 -9.51 7.27 -6.18
N THR A 29 -8.63 7.87 -5.39
CA THR A 29 -7.19 7.52 -5.27
C THR A 29 -6.91 6.41 -4.25
N GLY A 30 -7.94 5.77 -3.66
CA GLY A 30 -7.82 4.74 -2.62
C GLY A 30 -8.22 5.23 -1.24
N LEU A 31 -7.65 4.64 -0.19
CA LEU A 31 -7.88 5.12 1.16
C LEU A 31 -7.31 6.53 1.31
N ARG A 32 -8.06 7.41 2.00
CA ARG A 32 -7.55 8.76 2.31
C ARG A 32 -6.15 8.68 2.92
N PHE A 33 -5.24 9.53 2.46
CA PHE A 33 -3.84 9.64 2.88
C PHE A 33 -2.92 8.50 2.41
N ASP A 34 -3.41 7.58 1.56
CA ASP A 34 -2.60 6.47 1.09
C ASP A 34 -1.56 6.91 0.06
N ARG A 35 -0.27 6.70 0.37
CA ARG A 35 0.89 7.04 -0.47
C ARG A 35 0.90 8.49 -0.96
N GLU A 36 0.44 9.43 -0.12
CA GLU A 36 0.53 10.87 -0.44
C GLU A 36 1.97 11.38 -0.41
N PHE A 37 2.84 10.73 0.36
CA PHE A 37 4.24 11.11 0.50
C PHE A 37 5.19 10.09 -0.12
N MET A 38 6.31 10.59 -0.64
CA MET A 38 7.34 9.78 -1.26
C MET A 38 8.72 10.41 -1.04
N LEU A 39 9.74 9.56 -0.81
CA LEU A 39 11.12 10.00 -0.85
C LEU A 39 11.68 9.84 -2.25
N VAL A 40 12.39 10.86 -2.72
CA VAL A 40 13.06 10.87 -4.01
C VAL A 40 14.53 11.22 -3.86
N ASN A 41 15.37 10.68 -4.73
CA ASN A 41 16.76 11.07 -4.85
C ASN A 41 16.89 12.41 -5.61
N PRO A 42 18.11 13.00 -5.75
CA PRO A 42 18.33 14.25 -6.48
C PRO A 42 17.80 14.26 -7.93
N GLU A 43 17.77 13.09 -8.59
CA GLU A 43 17.29 12.92 -9.96
C GLU A 43 15.75 12.75 -10.04
N GLY A 44 15.02 12.88 -8.92
CA GLY A 44 13.57 12.75 -8.86
C GLY A 44 13.06 11.30 -8.87
N ARG A 45 13.93 10.29 -8.76
CA ARG A 45 13.55 8.87 -8.70
C ARG A 45 13.18 8.49 -7.27
N PHE A 46 12.08 7.74 -7.12
CA PHE A 46 11.63 7.30 -5.81
C PHE A 46 12.60 6.33 -5.12
N LEU A 47 12.78 6.50 -3.81
CA LEU A 47 13.46 5.53 -2.96
C LEU A 47 12.47 4.43 -2.54
N SER A 48 12.98 3.21 -2.42
CA SER A 48 12.14 2.08 -2.08
C SER A 48 12.81 1.08 -1.14
N GLN A 49 12.00 0.23 -0.50
CA GLN A 49 12.53 -0.91 0.27
C GLN A 49 13.40 -1.85 -0.58
N ARG A 50 13.35 -1.78 -1.93
CA ARG A 50 14.25 -2.59 -2.79
C ARG A 50 15.71 -2.22 -2.59
N ASP A 51 15.96 -0.95 -2.43
CA ASP A 51 17.31 -0.39 -2.32
C ASP A 51 17.66 -0.03 -0.88
N HIS A 52 16.68 0.44 -0.11
CA HIS A 52 16.79 0.88 1.28
C HIS A 52 15.83 0.07 2.17
N ALA A 53 16.24 -1.13 2.58
CA ALA A 53 15.40 -2.01 3.40
C ALA A 53 14.98 -1.37 4.74
N ALA A 54 15.80 -0.46 5.28
CA ALA A 54 15.49 0.32 6.48
C ALA A 54 14.18 1.11 6.40
N MET A 55 13.70 1.44 5.18
CA MET A 55 12.40 2.10 5.00
C MET A 55 11.23 1.26 5.51
N ALA A 56 11.35 -0.07 5.59
CA ALA A 56 10.34 -0.95 6.16
C ALA A 56 10.05 -0.64 7.64
N ARG A 57 11.05 -0.12 8.36
CA ARG A 57 10.97 0.21 9.79
C ARG A 57 10.45 1.61 10.08
N LEU A 58 10.24 2.43 9.05
CA LEU A 58 9.59 3.73 9.21
C LEU A 58 8.11 3.51 9.59
N ARG A 59 7.64 4.25 10.58
CA ARG A 59 6.25 4.22 11.06
C ARG A 59 5.59 5.58 10.84
N PRO A 60 5.15 5.85 9.59
CA PRO A 60 4.48 7.11 9.26
C PRO A 60 3.03 7.10 9.76
N ALA A 61 2.58 8.23 10.28
CA ALA A 61 1.18 8.54 10.55
C ALA A 61 0.89 9.93 10.01
N TYR A 62 -0.26 10.11 9.35
CA TYR A 62 -0.67 11.38 8.78
C TYR A 62 -2.15 11.64 9.09
N ASP A 63 -2.47 12.82 9.62
CA ASP A 63 -3.83 13.20 10.03
C ASP A 63 -4.52 14.17 9.07
N GLY A 64 -3.85 14.52 7.97
CA GLY A 64 -4.30 15.52 6.99
C GLY A 64 -3.60 16.87 7.14
N THR A 65 -2.88 17.08 8.24
CA THR A 65 -2.15 18.32 8.53
C THR A 65 -0.68 18.03 8.88
N GLU A 66 -0.45 17.04 9.74
CA GLU A 66 0.86 16.71 10.27
C GLU A 66 1.26 15.27 9.91
N LEU A 67 2.44 15.13 9.32
CA LEU A 67 3.10 13.86 9.09
C LEU A 67 4.07 13.58 10.23
N THR A 68 3.74 12.64 11.09
CA THR A 68 4.68 12.10 12.09
C THR A 68 5.33 10.84 11.55
N VAL A 69 6.66 10.75 11.58
CA VAL A 69 7.40 9.53 11.21
C VAL A 69 8.29 9.10 12.37
N ARG A 70 8.06 7.89 12.87
CA ARG A 70 8.91 7.28 13.91
C ARG A 70 9.88 6.28 13.28
N ALA A 71 11.10 6.24 13.83
CA ALA A 71 12.11 5.24 13.50
C ALA A 71 12.88 4.90 14.79
N ASP A 72 13.35 3.66 14.90
CA ASP A 72 14.08 3.22 16.09
C ASP A 72 15.38 4.02 16.29
N GLY A 73 15.66 4.35 17.54
CA GLY A 73 16.89 5.04 17.94
C GLY A 73 16.99 6.50 17.49
N ARG A 74 15.86 7.11 17.08
CA ARG A 74 15.83 8.50 16.62
C ARG A 74 14.59 9.23 17.11
N GLU A 75 14.74 10.53 17.38
CA GLU A 75 13.58 11.39 17.63
C GLU A 75 12.64 11.40 16.43
N PRO A 76 11.32 11.33 16.65
CA PRO A 76 10.35 11.37 15.57
C PRO A 76 10.47 12.64 14.73
N LEU A 77 10.32 12.51 13.42
CA LEU A 77 9.99 13.65 12.59
C LEU A 77 8.53 14.02 12.84
N VAL A 78 8.29 15.29 13.18
CA VAL A 78 6.96 15.91 13.24
C VAL A 78 6.96 17.03 12.22
N HIS A 79 6.26 16.83 11.10
CA HIS A 79 6.32 17.71 9.93
C HIS A 79 4.92 18.20 9.56
N LYS A 80 4.71 19.52 9.60
CA LYS A 80 3.49 20.14 9.06
C LYS A 80 3.53 20.05 7.54
N ALA A 81 2.66 19.23 6.97
CA ALA A 81 2.60 19.03 5.52
C ALA A 81 2.23 20.32 4.79
N VAL A 82 2.88 20.57 3.67
CA VAL A 82 2.60 21.73 2.82
C VAL A 82 2.00 21.30 1.48
N ASP A 83 0.99 22.03 1.04
CA ASP A 83 0.30 21.82 -0.24
C ASP A 83 0.85 22.71 -1.34
N GLU A 84 1.51 23.81 -0.96
CA GLU A 84 2.07 24.82 -1.85
C GLU A 84 3.58 24.95 -1.61
N GLY A 85 4.34 25.17 -2.68
CA GLY A 85 5.78 25.31 -2.61
C GLY A 85 6.47 24.88 -3.91
N PRO A 86 7.78 24.67 -3.89
CA PRO A 86 8.52 24.16 -5.06
C PRO A 86 7.99 22.82 -5.51
N VAL A 87 7.55 22.73 -6.75
CA VAL A 87 7.10 21.48 -7.39
C VAL A 87 8.31 20.79 -8.02
N ARG A 88 8.44 19.49 -7.76
CA ARG A 88 9.45 18.61 -8.35
C ARG A 88 8.83 17.66 -9.33
N ASP A 89 9.43 17.52 -10.49
CA ASP A 89 9.15 16.41 -11.40
C ASP A 89 9.77 15.15 -10.82
N VAL A 90 8.97 14.12 -10.68
CA VAL A 90 9.39 12.85 -10.05
C VAL A 90 8.88 11.66 -10.85
N THR A 91 9.53 10.52 -10.71
CA THR A 91 9.18 9.31 -11.46
C THR A 91 8.87 8.15 -10.52
N VAL A 92 7.70 7.54 -10.69
CA VAL A 92 7.30 6.28 -10.04
C VAL A 92 7.32 5.16 -11.09
N HIS A 93 8.33 4.30 -11.08
CA HIS A 93 8.60 3.29 -12.09
C HIS A 93 8.76 3.89 -13.50
N ARG A 94 7.71 3.86 -14.33
CA ARG A 94 7.68 4.40 -15.70
C ARG A 94 6.67 5.53 -15.86
N SER A 95 6.16 6.05 -14.75
CA SER A 95 5.16 7.11 -14.74
C SER A 95 5.77 8.37 -14.17
N ASP A 96 5.86 9.40 -14.99
CA ASP A 96 6.24 10.73 -14.56
C ASP A 96 5.05 11.36 -13.84
N CYS A 97 5.32 12.06 -12.77
CA CYS A 97 4.35 12.77 -11.96
C CYS A 97 5.03 13.91 -11.20
N GLN A 98 4.28 14.61 -10.36
CA GLN A 98 4.80 15.76 -9.63
C GLN A 98 4.54 15.62 -8.13
N GLY A 99 5.38 16.29 -7.35
CA GLY A 99 5.19 16.41 -5.91
C GLY A 99 5.69 17.75 -5.39
N VAL A 100 4.99 18.29 -4.39
CA VAL A 100 5.41 19.48 -3.66
C VAL A 100 6.50 19.11 -2.68
N ASP A 101 7.64 19.79 -2.76
CA ASP A 101 8.78 19.58 -1.85
C ASP A 101 8.39 19.97 -0.43
N GLN A 102 8.70 19.10 0.52
CA GLN A 102 8.34 19.26 1.93
C GLN A 102 9.43 19.95 2.78
N GLY A 103 10.45 20.52 2.15
CA GLY A 103 11.45 21.35 2.81
C GLY A 103 12.69 20.60 3.32
N ASP A 104 13.66 21.40 3.79
CA ASP A 104 15.00 20.91 4.13
C ASP A 104 15.04 20.13 5.44
N GLU A 105 14.19 20.45 6.42
CA GLU A 105 14.14 19.77 7.70
C GLU A 105 13.74 18.29 7.52
N ALA A 106 12.66 18.03 6.77
CA ALA A 106 12.24 16.68 6.45
C ALA A 106 13.32 15.94 5.64
N ALA A 107 13.92 16.60 4.63
CA ALA A 107 15.00 16.03 3.84
C ALA A 107 16.21 15.61 4.71
N ALA A 108 16.67 16.48 5.59
CA ALA A 108 17.79 16.21 6.49
C ALA A 108 17.50 15.05 7.45
N TRP A 109 16.27 14.97 7.97
CA TRP A 109 15.88 13.87 8.85
C TRP A 109 15.97 12.51 8.14
N PHE A 110 15.40 12.40 6.93
CA PHE A 110 15.43 11.16 6.16
C PHE A 110 16.84 10.83 5.64
N ALA A 111 17.57 11.82 5.16
CA ALA A 111 18.94 11.63 4.68
C ALA A 111 19.85 11.08 5.78
N GLY A 112 19.75 11.61 7.00
CA GLY A 112 20.52 11.12 8.14
C GLY A 112 20.10 9.73 8.62
N LEU A 113 18.88 9.24 8.29
CA LEU A 113 18.42 7.89 8.62
C LEU A 113 18.84 6.86 7.55
N LEU A 114 18.74 7.25 6.28
CA LEU A 114 18.97 6.35 5.15
C LEU A 114 20.40 6.39 4.60
N ASP A 115 21.23 7.28 5.15
CA ASP A 115 22.60 7.56 4.69
C ASP A 115 22.63 7.82 3.17
N THR A 116 21.67 8.64 2.72
CA THR A 116 21.53 8.98 1.30
C THR A 116 20.83 10.32 1.12
N GLU A 117 21.28 11.11 0.15
CA GLU A 117 20.61 12.36 -0.18
C GLU A 117 19.22 12.10 -0.73
N CYS A 118 18.21 12.74 -0.14
CA CYS A 118 16.84 12.58 -0.57
C CYS A 118 15.97 13.79 -0.20
N ARG A 119 14.83 13.88 -0.86
CA ARG A 119 13.77 14.86 -0.58
C ARG A 119 12.47 14.15 -0.28
N LEU A 120 11.72 14.67 0.68
CA LEU A 120 10.33 14.28 0.88
C LEU A 120 9.45 15.13 -0.04
N VAL A 121 8.57 14.48 -0.80
CA VAL A 121 7.60 15.15 -1.66
C VAL A 121 6.19 14.67 -1.34
N ARG A 122 5.20 15.58 -1.43
CA ARG A 122 3.78 15.30 -1.35
C ARG A 122 3.17 15.31 -2.74
N PHE A 123 2.33 14.33 -3.04
CA PHE A 123 1.71 14.17 -4.35
C PHE A 123 0.89 15.39 -4.75
N THR A 124 1.02 15.80 -6.00
CA THR A 124 0.16 16.79 -6.65
C THR A 124 -0.13 16.35 -8.08
N GLY A 125 -1.25 16.83 -8.63
CA GLY A 125 -1.65 16.52 -9.99
C GLY A 125 -2.54 15.27 -10.10
N HIS A 126 -2.45 14.58 -11.24
CA HIS A 126 -3.31 13.47 -11.62
C HIS A 126 -2.47 12.31 -12.17
N ARG A 127 -2.75 11.09 -11.70
CA ARG A 127 -2.03 9.89 -12.14
C ARG A 127 -2.99 8.71 -12.31
N PRO A 128 -3.36 8.37 -13.57
CA PRO A 128 -4.33 7.31 -13.84
C PRO A 128 -3.72 5.93 -13.65
N THR A 129 -4.57 4.96 -13.30
CA THR A 129 -4.21 3.53 -13.30
C THR A 129 -4.12 3.00 -14.74
N SER A 130 -3.32 1.95 -14.95
CA SER A 130 -3.20 1.32 -16.28
C SER A 130 -4.42 0.51 -16.69
N ARG A 131 -5.32 0.15 -15.79
CA ARG A 131 -6.57 -0.57 -16.00
C ARG A 131 -7.64 -0.10 -15.03
N GLY A 132 -8.90 -0.29 -15.40
CA GLY A 132 -10.03 -0.02 -14.52
C GLY A 132 -10.41 1.45 -14.37
N GLY A 133 -9.73 2.39 -15.04
CA GLY A 133 -10.10 3.82 -15.02
C GLY A 133 -10.09 4.45 -13.61
N GLY A 134 -9.18 4.02 -12.73
CA GLY A 134 -8.95 4.60 -11.41
C GLY A 134 -7.78 5.56 -11.39
N GLU A 135 -7.51 6.13 -10.23
CA GLU A 135 -6.42 7.06 -9.98
C GLU A 135 -5.54 6.59 -8.80
N VAL A 136 -4.32 7.08 -8.74
CA VAL A 136 -3.39 6.81 -7.63
C VAL A 136 -2.59 8.06 -7.29
N ALA A 137 -2.19 8.19 -6.04
CA ALA A 137 -1.11 9.08 -5.63
C ALA A 137 0.26 8.42 -5.95
N PHE A 138 1.17 8.29 -5.01
CA PHE A 138 2.45 7.61 -5.24
C PHE A 138 2.41 6.09 -5.13
N ALA A 139 1.22 5.44 -5.08
CA ALA A 139 1.13 3.98 -5.16
C ALA A 139 1.74 3.46 -6.48
N ASP A 140 2.18 2.19 -6.51
CA ASP A 140 2.90 1.66 -7.67
C ASP A 140 2.07 1.68 -8.97
N GLY A 141 0.80 1.32 -8.89
CA GLY A 141 -0.05 1.32 -10.07
C GLY A 141 -1.55 1.23 -9.82
N TYR A 142 -1.95 0.94 -8.59
CA TYR A 142 -3.36 0.81 -8.19
C TYR A 142 -3.58 1.35 -6.78
N PRO A 143 -4.77 1.91 -6.51
CA PRO A 143 -5.07 2.55 -5.23
C PRO A 143 -5.30 1.55 -4.09
N LEU A 144 -5.73 0.33 -4.39
CA LEU A 144 -6.04 -0.68 -3.40
C LEU A 144 -5.36 -2.00 -3.73
N LEU A 145 -4.96 -2.70 -2.67
CA LEU A 145 -4.59 -4.11 -2.70
C LEU A 145 -5.49 -4.87 -1.73
N VAL A 146 -6.21 -5.86 -2.24
CA VAL A 146 -7.13 -6.73 -1.50
C VAL A 146 -6.52 -8.12 -1.38
N ILE A 147 -6.52 -8.68 -0.17
CA ILE A 147 -6.06 -10.04 0.11
C ILE A 147 -7.08 -10.72 1.03
N SER A 148 -7.41 -11.99 0.76
CA SER A 148 -8.18 -12.81 1.66
C SER A 148 -7.30 -13.34 2.80
N ALA A 149 -7.82 -13.34 4.02
CA ALA A 149 -7.13 -13.91 5.18
C ALA A 149 -6.77 -15.39 4.95
N GLU A 150 -7.65 -16.13 4.30
CA GLU A 150 -7.45 -17.55 3.98
C GLU A 150 -6.38 -17.76 2.89
N SER A 151 -6.13 -16.76 2.02
CA SER A 151 -5.01 -16.82 1.08
C SER A 151 -3.67 -16.80 1.81
N LEU A 152 -3.55 -15.98 2.86
CA LEU A 152 -2.37 -16.00 3.72
C LEU A 152 -2.29 -17.31 4.52
N ALA A 153 -3.41 -17.83 5.02
CA ALA A 153 -3.45 -19.10 5.75
C ALA A 153 -3.00 -20.26 4.86
N ASP A 154 -3.44 -20.35 3.59
CA ASP A 154 -2.97 -21.34 2.62
C ASP A 154 -1.45 -21.24 2.38
N LEU A 155 -0.94 -20.03 2.19
CA LEU A 155 0.50 -19.81 2.04
C LEU A 155 1.26 -20.23 3.30
N ASN A 156 0.81 -19.83 4.48
CA ASN A 156 1.45 -20.14 5.76
C ASN A 156 1.44 -21.64 6.06
N GLY A 157 0.42 -22.38 5.61
CA GLY A 157 0.40 -23.84 5.68
C GLY A 157 1.47 -24.53 4.83
N ARG A 158 2.12 -23.80 3.92
CA ARG A 158 3.20 -24.30 3.04
C ARG A 158 4.59 -23.81 3.46
N LEU A 159 4.67 -22.88 4.40
CA LEU A 159 5.91 -22.32 4.92
C LEU A 159 6.40 -23.07 6.15
N ALA A 160 7.71 -23.12 6.36
CA ALA A 160 8.28 -23.64 7.59
C ALA A 160 7.97 -22.74 8.80
N GLU A 161 7.91 -21.42 8.57
CA GLU A 161 7.53 -20.42 9.56
C GLU A 161 6.47 -19.49 8.96
N PRO A 162 5.36 -19.21 9.67
CA PRO A 162 4.31 -18.35 9.15
C PRO A 162 4.79 -16.91 9.01
N LEU A 163 4.31 -16.24 7.97
CA LEU A 163 4.57 -14.83 7.71
C LEU A 163 3.34 -13.98 8.04
N PRO A 164 3.54 -12.76 8.54
CA PRO A 164 2.44 -11.83 8.80
C PRO A 164 1.92 -11.20 7.49
N MET A 165 0.67 -10.73 7.51
CA MET A 165 0.00 -10.09 6.39
C MET A 165 0.73 -8.82 5.92
N ASN A 166 1.40 -8.09 6.82
CA ASN A 166 2.11 -6.84 6.51
C ASN A 166 3.23 -7.00 5.47
N ARG A 167 3.75 -8.24 5.23
CA ARG A 167 4.70 -8.55 4.15
C ARG A 167 4.16 -8.17 2.77
N PHE A 168 2.85 -8.33 2.59
CA PHE A 168 2.18 -8.08 1.32
C PHE A 168 1.66 -6.66 1.18
N ARG A 169 1.58 -5.92 2.29
CA ARG A 169 1.17 -4.52 2.33
C ARG A 169 -0.24 -4.27 1.73
N PRO A 170 -1.26 -5.07 2.09
CA PRO A 170 -2.62 -4.85 1.61
C PRO A 170 -3.21 -3.56 2.17
N SER A 171 -4.15 -2.97 1.43
CA SER A 171 -5.03 -1.92 1.93
C SER A 171 -6.22 -2.52 2.69
N LEU A 172 -6.74 -3.66 2.18
CA LEU A 172 -7.91 -4.35 2.70
C LEU A 172 -7.60 -5.84 2.89
N VAL A 173 -7.90 -6.38 4.07
CA VAL A 173 -7.92 -7.82 4.32
C VAL A 173 -9.35 -8.25 4.57
N ILE A 174 -9.80 -9.29 3.85
CA ILE A 174 -11.18 -9.80 3.92
C ILE A 174 -11.12 -11.26 4.39
N ASP A 175 -11.88 -11.59 5.43
CA ASP A 175 -12.09 -12.95 5.89
C ASP A 175 -13.40 -13.50 5.31
N GLY A 176 -13.50 -14.83 5.12
CA GLY A 176 -14.69 -15.51 4.64
C GLY A 176 -14.82 -15.61 3.12
N LEU A 177 -13.81 -15.19 2.34
CA LEU A 177 -13.77 -15.40 0.88
C LEU A 177 -13.24 -16.80 0.49
N GLY A 178 -12.56 -17.46 1.43
CA GLY A 178 -11.79 -18.67 1.20
C GLY A 178 -10.45 -18.39 0.50
N ALA A 179 -9.56 -19.37 0.46
CA ALA A 179 -8.24 -19.25 -0.13
C ALA A 179 -8.35 -18.82 -1.59
N PHE A 180 -7.67 -17.72 -1.93
CA PHE A 180 -7.68 -17.07 -3.25
C PHE A 180 -9.10 -16.68 -3.72
N GLY A 181 -10.01 -16.41 -2.77
CA GLY A 181 -11.36 -15.94 -3.06
C GLY A 181 -11.36 -14.59 -3.76
N GLU A 182 -10.41 -13.73 -3.43
CA GLU A 182 -10.16 -12.46 -4.11
C GLU A 182 -9.85 -12.62 -5.60
N ASP A 183 -9.27 -13.73 -6.03
CA ASP A 183 -8.99 -13.99 -7.46
C ASP A 183 -10.25 -14.29 -8.28
N ARG A 184 -11.31 -14.76 -7.60
CA ARG A 184 -12.59 -15.12 -8.24
C ARG A 184 -13.63 -14.01 -8.21
N ALA A 185 -13.37 -12.95 -7.47
CA ALA A 185 -14.24 -11.80 -7.38
C ALA A 185 -13.82 -10.72 -8.39
N ARG A 186 -14.79 -10.13 -9.07
CA ARG A 186 -14.57 -8.98 -9.94
C ARG A 186 -15.07 -7.69 -9.29
N ARG A 187 -16.22 -7.72 -8.63
CA ARG A 187 -16.80 -6.56 -7.98
C ARG A 187 -17.30 -6.93 -6.59
N MET A 188 -16.99 -6.09 -5.62
CA MET A 188 -17.39 -6.27 -4.23
C MET A 188 -18.07 -5.02 -3.72
N ARG A 189 -19.11 -5.21 -2.89
CA ARG A 189 -19.69 -4.20 -2.03
C ARG A 189 -19.22 -4.45 -0.59
N ILE A 190 -18.81 -3.40 0.09
CA ILE A 190 -18.32 -3.44 1.47
C ILE A 190 -19.15 -2.46 2.30
N GLY A 191 -19.69 -2.93 3.43
CA GLY A 191 -20.64 -2.18 4.24
C GLY A 191 -22.09 -2.46 3.84
N ALA A 192 -23.03 -1.79 4.49
CA ALA A 192 -24.46 -1.94 4.29
C ALA A 192 -25.17 -0.59 4.15
N GLY A 193 -26.32 -0.60 3.47
CA GLY A 193 -27.13 0.61 3.29
C GLY A 193 -26.55 1.62 2.31
N PRO A 194 -26.91 2.91 2.45
CA PRO A 194 -26.56 3.94 1.48
C PRO A 194 -25.07 4.35 1.52
N ASP A 195 -24.37 4.04 2.62
CA ASP A 195 -22.94 4.37 2.80
C ASP A 195 -22.02 3.22 2.36
N ALA A 196 -22.57 2.13 1.84
CA ALA A 196 -21.77 1.02 1.33
C ALA A 196 -20.91 1.46 0.14
N VAL A 197 -19.66 1.02 0.15
CA VAL A 197 -18.71 1.30 -0.93
C VAL A 197 -18.67 0.15 -1.92
N GLU A 198 -18.24 0.43 -3.15
CA GLU A 198 -17.97 -0.61 -4.14
C GLU A 198 -16.56 -0.48 -4.69
N ILE A 199 -15.91 -1.63 -4.85
CA ILE A 199 -14.59 -1.75 -5.46
C ILE A 199 -14.62 -2.74 -6.61
N GLU A 200 -13.82 -2.51 -7.64
CA GLU A 200 -13.61 -3.48 -8.72
C GLU A 200 -12.17 -4.00 -8.67
N LEU A 201 -12.04 -5.33 -8.64
CA LEU A 201 -10.77 -6.05 -8.71
C LEU A 201 -10.36 -6.17 -10.16
N VAL A 202 -9.29 -5.47 -10.56
CA VAL A 202 -8.98 -5.23 -11.98
C VAL A 202 -7.75 -5.98 -12.46
N LYS A 203 -6.90 -6.46 -11.54
CA LYS A 203 -5.65 -7.12 -11.90
C LYS A 203 -5.03 -7.87 -10.74
N ALA A 204 -4.65 -9.13 -10.97
CA ALA A 204 -3.84 -9.88 -10.02
C ALA A 204 -2.51 -9.16 -9.70
N CYS A 205 -2.19 -9.03 -8.41
CA CYS A 205 -1.02 -8.30 -7.96
C CYS A 205 0.26 -9.13 -8.18
N ALA A 206 1.15 -8.64 -9.03
CA ALA A 206 2.48 -9.22 -9.20
C ALA A 206 3.36 -8.87 -7.99
N ARG A 207 3.92 -9.89 -7.37
CA ARG A 207 4.75 -9.71 -6.17
C ARG A 207 6.22 -9.54 -6.53
N CYS A 208 6.90 -8.69 -5.79
CA CYS A 208 8.32 -8.39 -5.97
C CYS A 208 9.10 -8.64 -4.67
N VAL A 209 10.40 -8.45 -4.71
CA VAL A 209 11.31 -8.68 -3.58
C VAL A 209 10.94 -7.95 -2.29
N ILE A 210 10.15 -6.88 -2.33
CA ILE A 210 9.69 -6.17 -1.11
C ILE A 210 8.97 -7.13 -0.16
N THR A 211 8.22 -8.12 -0.66
CA THR A 211 7.51 -9.09 0.18
C THR A 211 8.44 -10.01 0.97
N THR A 212 9.72 -10.11 0.59
CA THR A 212 10.72 -10.88 1.33
C THR A 212 11.38 -10.08 2.45
N THR A 213 11.10 -8.77 2.54
CA THR A 213 11.62 -7.89 3.59
C THR A 213 10.74 -7.98 4.83
N ASP A 214 11.31 -8.31 5.96
CA ASP A 214 10.63 -8.23 7.25
C ASP A 214 10.32 -6.77 7.57
N GLN A 215 9.04 -6.48 7.85
CA GLN A 215 8.57 -5.11 8.01
C GLN A 215 8.91 -4.53 9.39
N ASP A 216 9.40 -5.35 10.33
CA ASP A 216 9.80 -4.92 11.66
C ASP A 216 11.32 -4.84 11.80
N THR A 217 12.05 -5.78 11.22
CA THR A 217 13.52 -5.80 11.30
C THR A 217 14.21 -5.18 10.08
N GLY A 218 13.54 -5.14 8.92
CA GLY A 218 14.15 -4.78 7.64
C GLY A 218 14.99 -5.88 7.00
N GLU A 219 15.11 -7.04 7.63
CA GLU A 219 15.88 -8.17 7.10
C GLU A 219 15.22 -8.79 5.88
N ARG A 220 16.04 -9.25 4.93
CA ARG A 220 15.57 -9.92 3.72
C ARG A 220 15.80 -11.40 3.76
N GLY A 221 14.73 -12.14 3.42
CA GLY A 221 14.78 -13.57 3.20
C GLY A 221 14.52 -13.96 1.74
N ARG A 222 14.10 -15.20 1.55
CA ARG A 222 13.65 -15.72 0.24
C ARG A 222 12.13 -15.92 0.19
N GLU A 223 11.52 -16.09 1.36
CA GLU A 223 10.07 -16.22 1.48
C GLU A 223 9.38 -14.83 1.51
N PRO A 224 8.17 -14.74 1.02
CA PRO A 224 7.27 -15.79 0.49
C PRO A 224 7.50 -16.14 -1.01
N LEU A 225 8.38 -15.44 -1.72
CA LEU A 225 8.51 -15.58 -3.17
C LEU A 225 8.94 -16.99 -3.59
N ARG A 226 9.82 -17.65 -2.84
CA ARG A 226 10.27 -19.00 -3.14
C ARG A 226 9.09 -19.99 -3.14
N THR A 227 8.28 -19.95 -2.09
CA THR A 227 7.11 -20.84 -1.96
C THR A 227 6.02 -20.48 -2.96
N LEU A 228 5.65 -19.19 -3.08
CA LEU A 228 4.64 -18.74 -4.05
C LEU A 228 5.01 -19.11 -5.50
N ALA A 229 6.29 -19.07 -5.86
CA ALA A 229 6.75 -19.44 -7.19
C ALA A 229 6.36 -20.87 -7.60
N THR A 230 6.18 -21.78 -6.65
CA THR A 230 5.87 -23.19 -6.92
C THR A 230 4.41 -23.39 -7.38
N TYR A 231 3.47 -22.48 -7.05
CA TYR A 231 2.05 -22.67 -7.34
C TYR A 231 1.27 -21.41 -7.73
N ARG A 232 1.89 -20.21 -7.62
CA ARG A 232 1.25 -18.92 -7.92
C ARG A 232 1.93 -18.16 -9.06
N THR A 233 2.67 -18.84 -9.92
CA THR A 233 3.28 -18.22 -11.11
C THR A 233 2.27 -18.21 -12.26
N ILE A 234 1.85 -17.03 -12.69
CA ILE A 234 0.94 -16.78 -13.80
C ILE A 234 1.58 -15.72 -14.70
N ASP A 235 1.61 -15.93 -16.02
CA ASP A 235 2.18 -15.01 -17.01
C ASP A 235 3.58 -14.49 -16.62
N ARG A 236 4.47 -15.39 -16.22
CA ARG A 236 5.86 -15.11 -15.78
C ARG A 236 5.96 -14.20 -14.56
N GLY A 237 4.90 -14.07 -13.76
CA GLY A 237 4.89 -13.29 -12.52
C GLY A 237 4.27 -14.04 -11.37
N ILE A 238 4.87 -13.95 -10.19
CA ILE A 238 4.29 -14.50 -8.95
C ILE A 238 3.10 -13.61 -8.55
N ARG A 239 1.90 -14.21 -8.37
CA ARG A 239 0.66 -13.49 -8.05
C ARG A 239 0.19 -13.80 -6.64
N PHE A 240 -0.19 -12.75 -5.90
CA PHE A 240 -0.80 -12.89 -4.58
C PHE A 240 -1.59 -11.63 -4.24
N GLY A 241 -2.92 -11.76 -4.06
CA GLY A 241 -3.87 -10.67 -3.87
C GLY A 241 -4.26 -9.97 -5.19
N GLN A 242 -5.25 -9.10 -5.10
CA GLN A 242 -5.84 -8.39 -6.23
C GLN A 242 -5.71 -6.88 -6.09
N ASN A 243 -5.24 -6.22 -7.13
CA ASN A 243 -5.33 -4.78 -7.25
C ASN A 243 -6.77 -4.38 -7.57
N ALA A 244 -7.27 -3.36 -6.87
CA ALA A 244 -8.62 -2.89 -7.05
C ALA A 244 -8.68 -1.37 -7.22
N VAL A 245 -9.80 -0.91 -7.78
CA VAL A 245 -10.14 0.51 -7.94
C VAL A 245 -11.49 0.80 -7.29
N PRO A 246 -11.66 1.96 -6.64
CA PRO A 246 -12.94 2.41 -6.11
C PRO A 246 -13.97 2.62 -7.24
N ARG A 247 -15.23 2.23 -7.00
CA ARG A 247 -16.38 2.51 -7.86
C ARG A 247 -17.43 3.35 -7.20
N VAL A 248 -17.65 3.10 -5.92
CA VAL A 248 -18.52 3.92 -5.06
C VAL A 248 -17.70 4.32 -3.84
N GLN A 249 -17.58 5.62 -3.62
CA GLN A 249 -16.87 6.20 -2.49
C GLN A 249 -17.73 6.13 -1.22
N GLY A 250 -17.11 6.25 -0.05
CA GLY A 250 -17.77 6.23 1.25
C GLY A 250 -16.79 5.91 2.37
N THR A 251 -17.27 5.40 3.48
CA THR A 251 -16.46 5.05 4.64
C THR A 251 -16.45 3.55 4.86
N LEU A 252 -15.26 2.99 4.87
CA LEU A 252 -14.98 1.60 5.25
C LEU A 252 -14.75 1.50 6.76
N ARG A 253 -15.24 0.42 7.38
CA ARG A 253 -14.99 0.10 8.80
C ARG A 253 -14.60 -1.35 8.95
N VAL A 254 -13.64 -1.62 9.81
CA VAL A 254 -13.35 -3.01 10.22
C VAL A 254 -14.60 -3.61 10.83
N GLY A 255 -14.99 -4.81 10.37
CA GLY A 255 -16.25 -5.47 10.70
C GLY A 255 -17.34 -5.30 9.62
N ASP A 256 -17.15 -4.46 8.62
CA ASP A 256 -18.12 -4.29 7.54
C ASP A 256 -18.35 -5.61 6.79
N PRO A 257 -19.61 -5.98 6.48
CA PRO A 257 -19.91 -7.14 5.65
C PRO A 257 -19.39 -6.91 4.22
N VAL A 258 -18.95 -7.99 3.59
CA VAL A 258 -18.49 -7.98 2.19
C VAL A 258 -19.37 -8.89 1.36
N GLU A 259 -19.92 -8.35 0.28
CA GLU A 259 -20.71 -9.06 -0.72
C GLU A 259 -19.97 -9.08 -2.07
N VAL A 260 -19.81 -10.26 -2.65
CA VAL A 260 -19.31 -10.40 -4.03
C VAL A 260 -20.48 -10.19 -4.98
N LEU A 261 -20.48 -9.06 -5.68
CA LEU A 261 -21.54 -8.70 -6.64
C LEU A 261 -21.34 -9.35 -8.00
N GLU A 262 -20.07 -9.54 -8.40
CA GLU A 262 -19.70 -10.08 -9.70
C GLU A 262 -18.46 -10.95 -9.56
N THR A 263 -18.47 -12.12 -10.19
CA THR A 263 -17.32 -13.03 -10.25
C THR A 263 -16.50 -12.78 -11.52
N ALA A 264 -15.18 -13.14 -11.48
CA ALA A 264 -14.22 -12.97 -12.58
C ALA A 264 -14.41 -14.02 -13.68
#